data_6207849262597e1346b39edabb253b61
#
_entry.id   6207849262597e1346b39edabb253b61
#
_cell.length_a   1.000
_cell.length_b   1.000
_cell.length_c   1.000
_cell.angle_alpha   90.00
_cell.angle_beta   90.00
_cell.angle_gamma   90.00
#
_symmetry.space_group_name_H-M   'P 1'
#
loop_
_entity.id
_entity.type
_entity.pdbx_description
1 polymer ?
#
loop_
_entity_poly.entity_id
_entity_poly.type
_entity_poly.pdbx_seq_one_letter_code
_entity_poly.pdbx_strand_id
1 'polypeptide(L)'
;MDRNKKLKSELHQEDIDIKDDSTYEEVPEEELADDFDENITDEKAIAEETTDEGIPSEDITDENTADETDGPKKDEENAEEPSVKPVRRRRRKRRKAGKKRVKKTMSKKPWIIAGSIIGALAVIYLGVSVFFMSHFLVNTAVNGKDFSGKTVADVEEYLKAQVADYELTVVEQNNTSDVITGSEISLAYKDNSQVKDALDAQNQLLWITSLFSKSNADVSIEVEYDEAALDERIQNLQAVTAEQTDPVAAHPEYDGNSFVVKKEQYGTKVDMDVLKAKVEQYISEFNPTLDMMDEECYVM
;
A
#
# COMPACT_ATOMS: atom_id res chain seq x y z
N MET A 1 -49.50 -14.52 -15.32
CA MET A 1 -50.19 -13.31 -14.82
C MET A 1 -50.79 -13.64 -13.48
N ASP A 2 -50.36 -12.91 -12.45
CA ASP A 2 -50.92 -12.80 -11.11
C ASP A 2 -50.94 -14.00 -10.15
N ARG A 3 -49.80 -14.30 -9.58
CA ARG A 3 -49.71 -14.94 -8.25
C ARG A 3 -48.76 -14.24 -7.26
N ASN A 4 -48.10 -13.15 -7.65
CA ASN A 4 -47.14 -12.44 -6.80
C ASN A 4 -47.65 -11.13 -6.16
N LYS A 5 -48.98 -10.88 -6.21
CA LYS A 5 -49.58 -9.65 -5.67
C LYS A 5 -50.36 -9.84 -4.37
N LYS A 6 -50.46 -11.10 -3.86
CA LYS A 6 -51.31 -11.42 -2.69
C LYS A 6 -50.54 -11.71 -1.40
N LEU A 7 -49.20 -11.59 -1.41
CA LEU A 7 -48.36 -11.85 -0.22
C LEU A 7 -47.74 -10.59 0.40
N LYS A 8 -48.19 -9.41 -0.01
CA LYS A 8 -47.66 -8.13 0.50
C LYS A 8 -48.65 -7.31 1.35
N SER A 9 -49.81 -7.88 1.74
CA SER A 9 -50.86 -7.14 2.48
C SER A 9 -51.23 -7.71 3.84
N GLU A 10 -50.48 -8.66 4.40
CA GLU A 10 -50.74 -9.22 5.73
C GLU A 10 -49.52 -9.19 6.65
N LEU A 11 -48.85 -8.03 6.76
CA LEU A 11 -47.95 -7.72 7.85
C LEU A 11 -48.33 -6.35 8.39
N HIS A 12 -49.41 -6.34 9.14
CA HIS A 12 -49.80 -5.25 10.02
C HIS A 12 -49.45 -5.64 11.43
N GLN A 13 -48.40 -4.96 11.95
CA GLN A 13 -48.49 -4.17 13.17
C GLN A 13 -48.99 -4.92 14.42
N GLU A 14 -48.05 -5.47 15.17
CA GLU A 14 -48.22 -5.62 16.61
C GLU A 14 -47.17 -4.71 17.28
N ASP A 15 -47.66 -3.58 17.81
CA ASP A 15 -46.94 -2.70 18.70
C ASP A 15 -46.67 -3.45 20.01
N ILE A 16 -45.42 -3.74 20.30
CA ILE A 16 -44.96 -4.20 21.63
C ILE A 16 -44.40 -2.99 22.36
N ASP A 17 -45.23 -2.47 23.28
CA ASP A 17 -44.85 -1.54 24.32
C ASP A 17 -43.72 -2.16 25.19
N ILE A 18 -42.49 -1.79 24.95
CA ILE A 18 -41.39 -2.09 25.86
C ILE A 18 -41.31 -0.93 26.86
N LYS A 19 -41.79 -1.18 28.06
CA LYS A 19 -41.56 -0.33 29.22
C LYS A 19 -40.08 -0.38 29.56
N ASP A 20 -39.47 0.78 29.46
CA ASP A 20 -38.17 1.16 29.96
C ASP A 20 -38.16 1.03 31.50
N ASP A 21 -37.40 0.09 32.02
CA ASP A 21 -37.03 0.00 33.45
C ASP A 21 -35.52 -0.09 33.55
N SER A 22 -34.87 1.07 33.40
CA SER A 22 -33.44 1.24 33.55
C SER A 22 -33.12 1.54 35.01
N THR A 23 -32.77 0.53 35.76
CA THR A 23 -31.97 0.69 36.99
C THR A 23 -30.61 0.07 36.78
N TYR A 24 -29.67 0.87 36.30
CA TYR A 24 -28.24 0.54 36.38
C TYR A 24 -27.76 0.98 37.77
N GLU A 25 -27.39 0.01 38.61
CA GLU A 25 -26.55 0.28 39.80
C GLU A 25 -25.13 0.60 39.33
N GLU A 26 -24.69 1.82 39.69
CA GLU A 26 -23.30 2.25 39.53
C GLU A 26 -22.42 1.45 40.49
N VAL A 27 -21.41 0.79 39.95
CA VAL A 27 -20.29 0.19 40.69
C VAL A 27 -19.22 1.27 40.83
N PRO A 28 -18.74 1.58 42.05
CA PRO A 28 -17.71 2.60 42.23
C PRO A 28 -16.35 2.16 41.74
N GLU A 29 -15.68 3.07 41.03
CA GLU A 29 -14.26 3.00 40.74
C GLU A 29 -13.45 3.08 42.01
N GLU A 30 -12.80 2.01 42.44
CA GLU A 30 -11.69 2.06 43.41
C GLU A 30 -10.37 1.79 42.69
N GLU A 31 -9.55 2.80 42.77
CA GLU A 31 -8.10 2.89 42.68
C GLU A 31 -7.33 1.56 42.67
N LEU A 32 -6.59 1.35 41.60
CA LEU A 32 -5.33 0.61 41.64
C LEU A 32 -4.25 1.49 41.01
N ALA A 33 -3.68 2.32 41.86
CA ALA A 33 -2.40 2.96 41.64
C ALA A 33 -1.28 2.04 42.09
N ASP A 34 -0.18 2.14 41.34
CA ASP A 34 1.19 1.88 41.75
C ASP A 34 1.60 0.44 42.10
N ASP A 35 2.38 -0.15 41.22
CA ASP A 35 3.76 -0.59 41.48
C ASP A 35 4.32 -1.23 40.21
N PHE A 36 5.07 -0.46 39.41
CA PHE A 36 6.06 -1.05 38.52
C PHE A 36 7.40 -0.40 38.80
N ASP A 37 8.15 -1.15 39.62
CA ASP A 37 9.53 -0.90 40.04
C ASP A 37 10.48 -0.80 38.83
N GLU A 38 11.18 0.32 38.75
CA GLU A 38 12.41 0.48 38.01
C GLU A 38 13.48 -0.43 38.61
N ASN A 39 14.02 -1.34 37.84
CA ASN A 39 15.45 -1.65 37.93
C ASN A 39 15.85 -2.69 36.87
N ILE A 40 16.49 -2.30 35.80
CA ILE A 40 17.61 -3.00 35.20
C ILE A 40 18.48 -1.97 34.47
N THR A 41 19.44 -1.44 35.21
CA THR A 41 20.72 -1.01 34.69
C THR A 41 21.58 -2.27 34.54
N ASP A 42 22.15 -2.49 33.37
CA ASP A 42 23.58 -2.76 33.27
C ASP A 42 24.08 -2.68 31.83
N GLU A 43 25.05 -1.82 31.75
CA GLU A 43 26.01 -1.55 30.68
C GLU A 43 26.65 -2.83 30.12
N LYS A 44 26.86 -2.87 28.84
CA LYS A 44 28.18 -3.26 28.33
C LYS A 44 28.49 -2.61 26.99
N ALA A 45 29.33 -1.60 27.10
CA ALA A 45 30.10 -1.01 26.02
C ALA A 45 30.98 -2.05 25.33
N ILE A 46 31.05 -2.01 24.02
CA ILE A 46 32.24 -2.42 23.27
C ILE A 46 32.59 -1.34 22.25
N ALA A 47 33.78 -0.83 22.42
CA ALA A 47 34.60 0.13 21.72
C ALA A 47 34.57 0.06 20.18
N GLU A 48 34.45 1.22 19.57
CA GLU A 48 35.43 1.95 18.78
C GLU A 48 36.40 1.13 17.90
N GLU A 49 36.27 1.32 16.61
CA GLU A 49 37.43 1.47 15.74
C GLU A 49 37.12 2.48 14.63
N THR A 50 37.68 3.67 14.85
CA THR A 50 37.80 4.77 13.91
C THR A 50 38.89 4.46 12.91
N THR A 51 38.59 4.59 11.60
CA THR A 51 39.60 4.93 10.63
C THR A 51 39.18 6.17 9.87
N ASP A 52 39.88 7.20 10.20
CA ASP A 52 40.10 8.50 9.59
C ASP A 52 40.84 8.32 8.26
N GLU A 53 40.36 8.87 7.16
CA GLU A 53 41.13 9.37 6.02
C GLU A 53 40.16 10.28 5.21
N GLY A 54 40.26 11.59 5.35
CA GLY A 54 41.20 12.42 4.62
C GLY A 54 40.43 13.15 3.52
N ILE A 55 39.87 14.35 3.84
CA ILE A 55 39.37 15.34 2.87
C ILE A 55 40.56 16.25 2.51
N PRO A 56 40.75 16.62 1.27
CA PRO A 56 41.29 17.93 0.95
C PRO A 56 40.21 18.86 0.40
N SER A 57 39.99 19.90 1.16
CA SER A 57 39.40 21.16 0.75
C SER A 57 40.28 21.87 -0.27
N GLU A 58 39.70 22.31 -1.38
CA GLU A 58 40.26 23.44 -2.14
C GLU A 58 39.21 24.56 -2.21
N ASP A 59 39.62 25.56 -1.59
CA ASP A 59 39.33 26.96 -1.49
C ASP A 59 39.32 27.65 -2.85
N ILE A 60 38.28 28.38 -3.19
CA ILE A 60 38.34 29.54 -4.09
C ILE A 60 37.37 30.60 -3.56
N THR A 61 38.00 31.58 -3.03
CA THR A 61 37.59 32.92 -2.64
C THR A 61 36.94 33.72 -3.77
N ASP A 62 35.93 34.49 -3.34
CA ASP A 62 35.65 35.92 -3.49
C ASP A 62 35.49 36.50 -4.90
N GLU A 63 34.65 37.38 -5.11
CA GLU A 63 34.16 38.68 -4.63
C GLU A 63 33.05 39.13 -5.62
N ASN A 64 32.10 39.80 -5.37
CA ASN A 64 31.70 40.95 -4.60
C ASN A 64 30.41 41.55 -5.15
N THR A 65 29.56 41.88 -4.27
CA THR A 65 28.79 43.12 -3.99
C THR A 65 27.64 43.48 -4.93
N ALA A 66 26.49 43.32 -4.46
CA ALA A 66 25.52 44.27 -3.90
C ALA A 66 25.44 45.63 -4.60
N ASP A 67 24.28 46.02 -5.05
CA ASP A 67 23.61 47.13 -4.41
C ASP A 67 22.16 47.31 -4.86
N GLU A 68 21.43 47.67 -3.92
CA GLU A 68 20.03 47.93 -3.71
C GLU A 68 19.48 49.14 -4.50
N THR A 69 18.24 49.03 -4.80
CA THR A 69 17.09 49.81 -4.36
C THR A 69 16.84 51.20 -4.88
N ASP A 70 15.59 51.28 -5.26
CA ASP A 70 14.59 52.28 -4.87
C ASP A 70 14.34 53.47 -5.78
N GLY A 71 13.12 53.52 -6.30
CA GLY A 71 12.47 54.73 -6.77
C GLY A 71 11.77 55.41 -5.59
N PRO A 72 10.86 56.26 -5.73
CA PRO A 72 10.59 57.33 -6.65
C PRO A 72 10.35 58.71 -5.92
N LYS A 73 10.16 59.78 -6.61
CA LYS A 73 9.22 60.89 -6.38
C LYS A 73 9.69 62.22 -6.92
N LYS A 74 8.82 62.78 -7.75
CA LYS A 74 8.25 64.12 -7.79
C LYS A 74 8.93 65.18 -6.90
N ASP A 75 9.22 66.32 -7.52
CA ASP A 75 8.41 67.51 -7.42
C ASP A 75 8.95 68.69 -8.26
N GLU A 76 8.07 69.45 -8.71
CA GLU A 76 8.00 70.75 -9.33
C GLU A 76 8.89 71.81 -8.67
N GLU A 77 9.38 72.74 -9.41
CA GLU A 77 8.96 74.15 -9.43
C GLU A 77 10.07 75.09 -9.98
N ASN A 78 9.77 75.73 -11.03
CA ASN A 78 9.64 77.16 -11.29
C ASN A 78 10.88 78.06 -11.25
N ALA A 79 10.92 78.87 -12.26
CA ALA A 79 11.31 80.28 -12.33
C ALA A 79 12.50 80.69 -13.25
N GLU A 80 12.06 81.41 -14.21
CA GLU A 80 12.53 82.69 -14.76
C GLU A 80 13.65 82.73 -15.79
N GLU A 81 13.17 83.28 -16.93
CA GLU A 81 13.95 83.92 -17.99
C GLU A 81 14.84 85.05 -17.51
N PRO A 82 15.91 85.44 -18.26
CA PRO A 82 15.65 86.48 -19.25
C PRO A 82 16.41 86.32 -20.62
N SER A 83 15.75 86.88 -21.52
CA SER A 83 16.05 87.16 -22.94
C SER A 83 17.47 87.63 -23.29
N VAL A 84 18.08 87.11 -24.37
CA VAL A 84 18.89 87.89 -25.32
C VAL A 84 18.79 87.31 -26.73
N LYS A 85 18.54 88.17 -27.69
CA LYS A 85 18.28 87.95 -29.11
C LYS A 85 19.53 87.60 -29.93
N PRO A 86 19.45 87.38 -31.21
CA PRO A 86 19.86 86.18 -31.91
C PRO A 86 21.15 86.38 -32.75
N VAL A 87 21.91 85.33 -32.84
CA VAL A 87 22.99 85.27 -33.86
C VAL A 87 22.66 84.16 -34.86
N ARG A 88 22.37 84.58 -36.08
CA ARG A 88 22.24 83.76 -37.28
C ARG A 88 23.52 82.90 -37.43
N ARG A 89 23.47 81.59 -37.18
CA ARG A 89 24.48 80.69 -37.66
C ARG A 89 23.90 79.72 -38.66
N ARG A 90 24.54 79.69 -39.84
CA ARG A 90 24.29 78.93 -41.04
C ARG A 90 24.02 77.49 -40.78
N ARG A 91 22.85 77.00 -41.23
CA ARG A 91 22.48 75.56 -41.27
C ARG A 91 23.46 74.81 -42.18
N ARG A 92 24.41 74.11 -41.60
CA ARG A 92 25.11 73.04 -42.32
C ARG A 92 24.15 71.84 -42.32
N LYS A 93 23.64 71.47 -43.50
CA LYS A 93 22.91 70.18 -43.69
C LYS A 93 23.82 69.03 -43.29
N ARG A 94 23.59 68.47 -42.09
CA ARG A 94 24.13 67.20 -41.74
C ARG A 94 23.42 66.16 -42.62
N ARG A 95 24.18 65.53 -43.48
CA ARG A 95 23.82 64.33 -44.22
C ARG A 95 23.54 63.25 -43.17
N LYS A 96 22.26 62.78 -43.11
CA LYS A 96 21.90 61.59 -42.39
C LYS A 96 22.69 60.41 -42.96
N ALA A 97 23.74 59.97 -42.28
CA ALA A 97 24.35 58.70 -42.58
C ALA A 97 23.31 57.61 -42.32
N GLY A 98 22.85 56.99 -43.38
CA GLY A 98 21.92 55.84 -43.26
C GLY A 98 22.58 54.75 -42.47
N LYS A 99 22.08 54.50 -41.26
CA LYS A 99 22.43 53.29 -40.50
C LYS A 99 22.04 52.10 -41.38
N LYS A 100 23.04 51.51 -42.06
CA LYS A 100 22.90 50.18 -42.65
C LYS A 100 22.50 49.22 -41.53
N ARG A 101 21.20 48.81 -41.50
CA ARG A 101 20.77 47.70 -40.70
C ARG A 101 21.57 46.46 -41.17
N VAL A 102 22.60 46.11 -40.44
CA VAL A 102 23.25 44.83 -40.60
C VAL A 102 22.20 43.79 -40.25
N LYS A 103 21.65 43.13 -41.26
CA LYS A 103 20.83 41.94 -41.07
C LYS A 103 21.78 40.91 -40.43
N LYS A 104 21.68 40.73 -39.11
CA LYS A 104 22.36 39.67 -38.37
C LYS A 104 21.78 38.36 -38.92
N THR A 105 22.45 37.75 -39.88
CA THR A 105 22.15 36.40 -40.34
C THR A 105 22.40 35.49 -39.16
N MET A 106 21.33 35.04 -38.50
CA MET A 106 21.42 34.06 -37.45
C MET A 106 22.10 32.81 -38.03
N SER A 107 23.29 32.52 -37.53
CA SER A 107 24.02 31.30 -37.89
C SER A 107 23.10 30.09 -37.70
N LYS A 108 22.98 29.22 -38.70
CA LYS A 108 22.18 27.99 -38.62
C LYS A 108 22.79 26.94 -37.66
N LYS A 109 24.08 27.14 -37.27
CA LYS A 109 24.83 26.22 -36.38
C LYS A 109 24.15 25.96 -35.04
N PRO A 110 23.64 26.95 -34.24
CA PRO A 110 23.00 26.66 -32.97
C PRO A 110 21.71 25.85 -33.13
N TRP A 111 20.95 26.03 -34.23
CA TRP A 111 19.74 25.25 -34.49
C TRP A 111 20.04 23.78 -34.83
N ILE A 112 21.16 23.51 -35.51
CA ILE A 112 21.61 22.14 -35.81
C ILE A 112 22.05 21.45 -34.50
N ILE A 113 22.78 22.14 -33.63
CA ILE A 113 23.20 21.61 -32.35
C ILE A 113 21.98 21.32 -31.45
N ALA A 114 21.04 22.27 -31.36
CA ALA A 114 19.81 22.08 -30.59
C ALA A 114 18.99 20.88 -31.13
N GLY A 115 18.82 20.77 -32.43
CA GLY A 115 18.12 19.67 -33.07
C GLY A 115 18.81 18.33 -32.84
N SER A 116 20.14 18.27 -32.82
CA SER A 116 20.90 17.08 -32.53
C SER A 116 20.73 16.62 -31.08
N ILE A 117 20.72 17.56 -30.12
CA ILE A 117 20.49 17.26 -28.69
C ILE A 117 19.07 16.71 -28.50
N ILE A 118 18.06 17.36 -29.07
CA ILE A 118 16.67 16.92 -28.97
C ILE A 118 16.51 15.54 -29.60
N GLY A 119 17.15 15.30 -30.77
CA GLY A 119 17.15 13.98 -31.40
C GLY A 119 17.77 12.90 -30.54
N ALA A 120 18.90 13.18 -29.92
CA ALA A 120 19.55 12.23 -29.00
C ALA A 120 18.67 11.94 -27.76
N LEU A 121 18.06 12.95 -27.17
CA LEU A 121 17.13 12.77 -26.03
C LEU A 121 15.89 11.96 -26.44
N ALA A 122 15.35 12.17 -27.65
CA ALA A 122 14.24 11.39 -28.16
C ALA A 122 14.60 9.89 -28.34
N VAL A 123 15.81 9.61 -28.82
CA VAL A 123 16.29 8.22 -28.95
C VAL A 123 16.44 7.55 -27.57
N ILE A 124 17.01 8.26 -26.60
CA ILE A 124 17.12 7.75 -25.22
C ILE A 124 15.73 7.50 -24.63
N TYR A 125 14.81 8.46 -24.78
CA TYR A 125 13.44 8.35 -24.29
C TYR A 125 12.73 7.11 -24.84
N LEU A 126 12.80 6.92 -26.15
CA LEU A 126 12.20 5.75 -26.81
C LEU A 126 12.89 4.44 -26.40
N GLY A 127 14.22 4.45 -26.25
CA GLY A 127 14.97 3.28 -25.77
C GLY A 127 14.53 2.82 -24.40
N VAL A 128 14.35 3.78 -23.46
CA VAL A 128 13.83 3.50 -22.11
C VAL A 128 12.36 3.04 -22.16
N SER A 129 11.56 3.64 -23.05
CA SER A 129 10.17 3.19 -23.22
C SER A 129 10.07 1.75 -23.72
N VAL A 130 10.97 1.32 -24.64
CA VAL A 130 11.05 -0.08 -25.12
C VAL A 130 11.49 -1.01 -23.98
N PHE A 131 12.41 -0.59 -23.10
CA PHE A 131 12.79 -1.36 -21.92
C PHE A 131 11.58 -1.67 -21.03
N PHE A 132 10.73 -0.69 -20.77
CA PHE A 132 9.51 -0.85 -19.96
C PHE A 132 8.36 -1.60 -20.67
N MET A 133 8.51 -2.04 -21.89
CA MET A 133 7.56 -2.98 -22.52
C MET A 133 7.63 -4.39 -21.91
N SER A 134 8.76 -4.75 -21.30
CA SER A 134 8.98 -6.05 -20.67
C SER A 134 9.33 -5.95 -19.17
N HIS A 135 9.35 -4.73 -18.63
CA HIS A 135 9.70 -4.47 -17.23
C HIS A 135 8.67 -3.54 -16.60
N PHE A 136 8.39 -3.73 -15.33
CA PHE A 136 7.53 -2.83 -14.57
C PHE A 136 8.13 -1.43 -14.46
N LEU A 137 7.28 -0.41 -14.50
CA LEU A 137 7.69 0.98 -14.33
C LEU A 137 8.32 1.21 -12.96
N VAL A 138 9.11 2.26 -12.86
CA VAL A 138 9.69 2.70 -11.57
C VAL A 138 8.56 3.04 -10.59
N ASN A 139 8.75 2.75 -9.30
CA ASN A 139 7.76 2.92 -8.25
C ASN A 139 6.46 2.10 -8.47
N THR A 140 6.58 0.95 -9.13
CA THR A 140 5.48 0.00 -9.26
C THR A 140 5.65 -1.12 -8.24
N ALA A 141 4.61 -1.31 -7.42
CA ALA A 141 4.47 -2.44 -6.52
C ALA A 141 3.48 -3.46 -7.08
N VAL A 142 3.66 -4.73 -6.75
CA VAL A 142 2.68 -5.81 -6.95
C VAL A 142 2.40 -6.40 -5.58
N ASN A 143 1.13 -6.44 -5.18
CA ASN A 143 0.71 -6.87 -3.84
C ASN A 143 1.51 -6.17 -2.71
N GLY A 144 1.78 -4.88 -2.89
CA GLY A 144 2.52 -4.05 -1.92
C GLY A 144 4.03 -4.19 -1.93
N LYS A 145 4.60 -5.16 -2.65
CA LYS A 145 6.05 -5.33 -2.81
C LYS A 145 6.56 -4.61 -4.06
N ASP A 146 7.69 -3.90 -3.93
CA ASP A 146 8.30 -3.15 -5.04
C ASP A 146 8.93 -4.09 -6.09
N PHE A 147 8.49 -3.95 -7.33
CA PHE A 147 9.01 -4.63 -8.51
C PHE A 147 9.47 -3.65 -9.60
N SER A 148 9.89 -2.45 -9.21
CA SER A 148 10.42 -1.44 -10.11
C SER A 148 11.54 -1.99 -11.00
N GLY A 149 11.36 -1.92 -12.32
CA GLY A 149 12.33 -2.42 -13.30
C GLY A 149 12.50 -3.95 -13.33
N LYS A 150 11.60 -4.69 -12.71
CA LYS A 150 11.56 -6.15 -12.72
C LYS A 150 10.69 -6.68 -13.85
N THR A 151 10.87 -7.94 -14.22
CA THR A 151 10.09 -8.63 -15.25
C THR A 151 8.89 -9.36 -14.65
N VAL A 152 7.98 -9.83 -15.52
CA VAL A 152 6.89 -10.76 -15.12
C VAL A 152 7.47 -12.00 -14.44
N ALA A 153 8.55 -12.58 -14.99
CA ALA A 153 9.18 -13.77 -14.44
C ALA A 153 9.72 -13.54 -13.00
N ASP A 154 10.29 -12.36 -12.72
CA ASP A 154 10.75 -12.04 -11.35
C ASP A 154 9.58 -11.99 -10.35
N VAL A 155 8.42 -11.47 -10.79
CA VAL A 155 7.21 -11.43 -9.94
C VAL A 155 6.66 -12.84 -9.72
N GLU A 156 6.53 -13.63 -10.78
CA GLU A 156 6.06 -15.02 -10.68
C GLU A 156 6.97 -15.88 -9.82
N GLU A 157 8.29 -15.72 -9.93
CA GLU A 157 9.25 -16.43 -9.08
C GLU A 157 9.03 -16.09 -7.60
N TYR A 158 8.79 -14.81 -7.31
CA TYR A 158 8.46 -14.39 -5.95
C TYR A 158 7.13 -14.97 -5.45
N LEU A 159 6.07 -14.96 -6.29
CA LEU A 159 4.78 -15.56 -5.93
C LEU A 159 4.90 -17.07 -5.71
N LYS A 160 5.66 -17.77 -6.56
CA LYS A 160 5.96 -19.21 -6.39
C LYS A 160 6.68 -19.49 -5.08
N ALA A 161 7.65 -18.64 -4.70
CA ALA A 161 8.33 -18.78 -3.42
C ALA A 161 7.37 -18.57 -2.24
N GLN A 162 6.48 -17.58 -2.32
CA GLN A 162 5.47 -17.35 -1.28
C GLN A 162 4.51 -18.52 -1.12
N VAL A 163 4.09 -19.12 -2.25
CA VAL A 163 3.22 -20.31 -2.25
C VAL A 163 3.95 -21.53 -1.66
N ALA A 164 5.22 -21.71 -1.97
CA ALA A 164 6.03 -22.82 -1.45
C ALA A 164 6.27 -22.72 0.07
N ASP A 165 6.34 -21.50 0.59
CA ASP A 165 6.57 -21.22 2.02
C ASP A 165 5.24 -21.07 2.82
N TYR A 166 4.09 -21.32 2.17
CA TYR A 166 2.80 -21.18 2.82
C TYR A 166 2.55 -22.28 3.85
N GLU A 167 2.08 -21.87 5.03
CA GLU A 167 1.67 -22.72 6.13
C GLU A 167 0.31 -22.26 6.68
N LEU A 168 -0.64 -23.17 6.78
CA LEU A 168 -1.91 -22.93 7.44
C LEU A 168 -1.86 -23.48 8.86
N THR A 169 -1.91 -22.60 9.85
CA THR A 169 -2.06 -22.99 11.25
C THR A 169 -3.55 -23.17 11.55
N VAL A 170 -3.95 -24.38 11.88
CA VAL A 170 -5.31 -24.72 12.32
C VAL A 170 -5.32 -24.70 13.84
N VAL A 171 -5.99 -23.71 14.41
CA VAL A 171 -6.16 -23.56 15.87
C VAL A 171 -7.38 -24.34 16.31
N GLU A 172 -7.17 -25.27 17.20
CA GLU A 172 -8.17 -26.20 17.72
C GLU A 172 -8.74 -25.72 19.05
N GLN A 173 -9.78 -26.37 19.51
CA GLN A 173 -10.33 -26.15 20.83
C GLN A 173 -9.22 -26.35 21.91
N ASN A 174 -9.23 -25.51 22.94
CA ASN A 174 -8.21 -25.47 24.02
C ASN A 174 -6.84 -24.89 23.58
N ASN A 175 -6.76 -24.13 22.51
CA ASN A 175 -5.54 -23.48 21.99
C ASN A 175 -4.43 -24.48 21.60
N THR A 176 -4.77 -25.71 21.30
CA THR A 176 -3.88 -26.59 20.54
C THR A 176 -3.90 -26.19 19.08
N SER A 177 -2.85 -26.49 18.35
CA SER A 177 -2.80 -26.17 16.94
C SER A 177 -2.02 -27.20 16.15
N ASP A 178 -2.48 -27.45 14.96
CA ASP A 178 -1.81 -28.21 13.91
C ASP A 178 -1.40 -27.28 12.77
N VAL A 179 -0.41 -27.70 11.98
CA VAL A 179 0.06 -26.93 10.82
C VAL A 179 -0.04 -27.81 9.58
N ILE A 180 -0.71 -27.26 8.55
CA ILE A 180 -0.74 -27.86 7.22
C ILE A 180 0.25 -27.08 6.37
N THR A 181 1.33 -27.72 5.94
CA THR A 181 2.34 -27.07 5.09
C THR A 181 1.99 -27.23 3.61
N GLY A 182 2.33 -26.22 2.79
CA GLY A 182 2.12 -26.30 1.35
C GLY A 182 2.79 -27.51 0.72
N SER A 183 3.94 -27.95 1.25
CA SER A 183 4.66 -29.14 0.76
C SER A 183 3.93 -30.45 0.99
N GLU A 184 3.17 -30.60 2.09
CA GLU A 184 2.38 -31.80 2.38
C GLU A 184 1.25 -32.02 1.37
N ILE A 185 0.67 -30.94 0.87
CA ILE A 185 -0.46 -30.96 -0.08
C ILE A 185 -0.05 -30.66 -1.51
N SER A 186 1.25 -30.65 -1.82
CA SER A 186 1.79 -30.31 -3.14
C SER A 186 1.29 -28.97 -3.67
N LEU A 187 1.17 -27.97 -2.77
CA LEU A 187 0.66 -26.63 -3.11
C LEU A 187 1.59 -25.98 -4.13
N ALA A 188 1.05 -25.54 -5.25
CA ALA A 188 1.79 -24.90 -6.32
C ALA A 188 1.08 -23.63 -6.80
N TYR A 189 1.87 -22.63 -7.19
CA TYR A 189 1.36 -21.43 -7.85
C TYR A 189 0.82 -21.78 -9.24
N LYS A 190 -0.40 -21.36 -9.51
CA LYS A 190 -1.02 -21.48 -10.82
C LYS A 190 -0.98 -20.13 -11.53
N ASP A 191 -0.30 -20.10 -12.68
CA ASP A 191 -0.27 -18.91 -13.53
C ASP A 191 -1.66 -18.60 -14.09
N ASN A 192 -2.16 -17.42 -13.78
CA ASN A 192 -3.45 -16.90 -14.26
C ASN A 192 -3.29 -15.69 -15.20
N SER A 193 -2.09 -15.42 -15.67
CA SER A 193 -1.72 -14.28 -16.54
C SER A 193 -1.93 -12.89 -15.94
N GLN A 194 -2.40 -12.74 -14.71
CA GLN A 194 -2.69 -11.43 -14.11
C GLN A 194 -1.43 -10.56 -13.93
N VAL A 195 -0.28 -11.18 -13.65
CA VAL A 195 1.01 -10.47 -13.58
C VAL A 195 1.36 -9.84 -14.92
N LYS A 196 1.14 -10.61 -16.01
CA LYS A 196 1.35 -10.11 -17.37
C LYS A 196 0.34 -9.02 -17.71
N ASP A 197 -0.92 -9.19 -17.36
CA ASP A 197 -1.98 -8.20 -17.60
C ASP A 197 -1.67 -6.90 -16.85
N ALA A 198 -1.14 -6.97 -15.64
CA ALA A 198 -0.68 -5.81 -14.87
C ALA A 198 0.48 -5.08 -15.57
N LEU A 199 1.43 -5.82 -16.17
CA LEU A 199 2.48 -5.24 -16.98
C LEU A 199 1.93 -4.58 -18.25
N ASP A 200 1.01 -5.24 -18.95
CA ASP A 200 0.43 -4.76 -20.21
C ASP A 200 -0.49 -3.53 -19.99
N ALA A 201 -1.09 -3.40 -18.80
CA ALA A 201 -1.93 -2.26 -18.44
C ALA A 201 -1.14 -0.97 -18.19
N GLN A 202 0.16 -1.03 -17.93
CA GLN A 202 0.98 0.15 -17.73
C GLN A 202 1.28 0.87 -19.05
N ASN A 203 1.39 2.21 -19.02
CA ASN A 203 1.76 3.00 -20.18
C ASN A 203 3.27 3.28 -20.20
N GLN A 204 4.01 2.51 -20.98
CA GLN A 204 5.46 2.58 -21.08
C GLN A 204 6.00 3.94 -21.54
N LEU A 205 5.17 4.72 -22.27
CA LEU A 205 5.55 6.07 -22.68
C LEU A 205 5.51 7.07 -21.52
N LEU A 206 4.81 6.76 -20.43
CA LEU A 206 4.72 7.63 -19.28
C LEU A 206 5.74 7.31 -18.17
N TRP A 207 6.82 6.58 -18.50
CA TRP A 207 7.84 6.18 -17.52
C TRP A 207 8.45 7.34 -16.71
N ILE A 208 8.51 8.56 -17.30
CA ILE A 208 8.97 9.74 -16.57
C ILE A 208 8.01 10.11 -15.44
N THR A 209 6.70 9.94 -15.62
CA THR A 209 5.72 10.26 -14.59
C THR A 209 5.77 9.29 -13.43
N SER A 210 6.15 8.03 -13.68
CA SER A 210 6.30 7.01 -12.62
C SER A 210 7.43 7.32 -11.64
N LEU A 211 8.40 8.17 -12.02
CA LEU A 211 9.42 8.65 -11.08
C LEU A 211 8.84 9.48 -9.92
N PHE A 212 7.64 10.04 -10.11
CA PHE A 212 7.00 10.95 -9.15
C PHE A 212 5.69 10.39 -8.58
N SER A 213 5.23 9.23 -9.06
CA SER A 213 4.00 8.58 -8.61
C SER A 213 4.26 7.11 -8.30
N LYS A 214 3.61 6.60 -7.25
CA LYS A 214 3.61 5.17 -6.92
C LYS A 214 2.38 4.51 -7.56
N SER A 215 2.56 3.30 -8.04
CA SER A 215 1.50 2.43 -8.54
C SER A 215 1.54 1.11 -7.78
N ASN A 216 0.38 0.55 -7.47
CA ASN A 216 0.25 -0.82 -6.95
C ASN A 216 -0.69 -1.60 -7.87
N ALA A 217 -0.28 -2.78 -8.26
CA ALA A 217 -1.10 -3.74 -8.95
C ALA A 217 -1.47 -4.85 -7.97
N ASP A 218 -2.76 -5.07 -7.77
CA ASP A 218 -3.25 -6.15 -6.96
C ASP A 218 -3.50 -7.35 -7.88
N VAL A 219 -2.72 -8.42 -7.66
CA VAL A 219 -2.74 -9.66 -8.41
C VAL A 219 -3.23 -10.77 -7.50
N SER A 220 -4.28 -11.47 -7.90
CA SER A 220 -4.76 -12.64 -7.15
C SER A 220 -3.78 -13.79 -7.32
N ILE A 221 -3.42 -14.41 -6.20
CA ILE A 221 -2.62 -15.63 -6.20
C ILE A 221 -3.57 -16.80 -6.39
N GLU A 222 -3.51 -17.47 -7.54
CA GLU A 222 -4.20 -18.72 -7.73
C GLU A 222 -3.25 -19.87 -7.41
N VAL A 223 -3.80 -20.90 -6.76
CA VAL A 223 -3.04 -22.09 -6.37
C VAL A 223 -3.71 -23.35 -6.88
N GLU A 224 -2.92 -24.39 -7.02
CA GLU A 224 -3.37 -25.77 -7.22
C GLU A 224 -2.72 -26.64 -6.16
N TYR A 225 -3.41 -27.67 -5.73
CA TYR A 225 -2.93 -28.61 -4.71
C TYR A 225 -3.48 -30.02 -4.98
N ASP A 226 -2.90 -31.02 -4.34
CA ASP A 226 -3.41 -32.37 -4.37
C ASP A 226 -4.55 -32.53 -3.35
N GLU A 227 -5.79 -32.63 -3.85
CA GLU A 227 -7.00 -32.78 -3.01
C GLU A 227 -6.93 -34.05 -2.14
N ALA A 228 -6.35 -35.14 -2.64
CA ALA A 228 -6.27 -36.38 -1.86
C ALA A 228 -5.27 -36.25 -0.72
N ALA A 229 -4.14 -35.57 -0.95
CA ALA A 229 -3.14 -35.28 0.09
C ALA A 229 -3.72 -34.32 1.14
N LEU A 230 -4.51 -33.30 0.71
CA LEU A 230 -5.20 -32.41 1.63
C LEU A 230 -6.22 -33.16 2.49
N ASP A 231 -7.05 -34.01 1.88
CA ASP A 231 -8.03 -34.82 2.61
C ASP A 231 -7.35 -35.77 3.63
N GLU A 232 -6.23 -36.38 3.26
CA GLU A 232 -5.44 -37.19 4.18
C GLU A 232 -4.88 -36.35 5.34
N ARG A 233 -4.37 -35.15 5.05
CA ARG A 233 -3.82 -34.27 6.09
C ARG A 233 -4.91 -33.76 7.05
N ILE A 234 -6.10 -33.42 6.55
CA ILE A 234 -7.24 -33.01 7.35
C ILE A 234 -7.67 -34.15 8.28
N GLN A 235 -7.75 -35.41 7.78
CA GLN A 235 -8.10 -36.57 8.59
C GLN A 235 -7.08 -36.87 9.69
N ASN A 236 -5.83 -36.43 9.53
CA ASN A 236 -4.75 -36.60 10.50
C ASN A 236 -4.59 -35.44 11.46
N LEU A 237 -5.45 -34.40 11.41
CA LEU A 237 -5.44 -33.33 12.40
C LEU A 237 -5.73 -33.87 13.80
N GLN A 238 -5.12 -33.26 14.80
CA GLN A 238 -5.28 -33.67 16.17
C GLN A 238 -6.74 -33.60 16.63
N ALA A 239 -7.45 -32.53 16.26
CA ALA A 239 -8.87 -32.37 16.54
C ALA A 239 -9.74 -33.50 15.98
N VAL A 240 -9.34 -34.09 14.84
CA VAL A 240 -10.07 -35.17 14.17
C VAL A 240 -9.71 -36.54 14.77
N THR A 241 -8.44 -36.75 15.12
CA THR A 241 -7.93 -38.05 15.61
C THR A 241 -8.09 -38.23 17.10
N ALA A 242 -8.26 -37.14 17.87
CA ALA A 242 -8.49 -37.20 19.31
C ALA A 242 -9.87 -37.78 19.64
N GLU A 243 -10.06 -38.14 20.90
CA GLU A 243 -11.37 -38.58 21.41
C GLU A 243 -12.37 -37.41 21.30
N GLN A 244 -13.43 -37.62 20.53
CA GLN A 244 -14.44 -36.60 20.29
C GLN A 244 -15.63 -36.81 21.25
N THR A 245 -16.15 -35.68 21.75
CA THR A 245 -17.33 -35.64 22.62
C THR A 245 -18.48 -34.93 21.87
N ASP A 246 -19.69 -35.50 22.01
CA ASP A 246 -20.89 -34.83 21.45
C ASP A 246 -21.25 -33.59 22.30
N PRO A 247 -21.80 -32.54 21.69
CA PRO A 247 -22.30 -31.37 22.41
C PRO A 247 -23.51 -31.72 23.26
N VAL A 248 -23.64 -31.06 24.41
CA VAL A 248 -24.78 -31.23 25.31
C VAL A 248 -25.57 -29.93 25.34
N ALA A 249 -26.83 -30.00 24.88
CA ALA A 249 -27.70 -28.83 24.91
C ALA A 249 -28.05 -28.43 26.36
N ALA A 250 -28.34 -27.15 26.55
CA ALA A 250 -28.85 -26.65 27.82
C ALA A 250 -30.13 -27.43 28.22
N HIS A 251 -30.13 -27.95 29.46
CA HIS A 251 -31.24 -28.77 29.95
C HIS A 251 -31.55 -28.49 31.42
N PRO A 252 -32.77 -28.69 31.87
CA PRO A 252 -33.11 -28.57 33.27
C PRO A 252 -32.59 -29.80 34.05
N GLU A 253 -31.92 -29.59 35.16
CA GLU A 253 -31.46 -30.60 36.09
C GLU A 253 -32.01 -30.29 37.48
N TYR A 254 -32.46 -31.34 38.20
CA TYR A 254 -32.90 -31.16 39.58
C TYR A 254 -31.74 -31.33 40.56
N ASP A 255 -31.43 -30.28 41.30
CA ASP A 255 -30.30 -30.21 42.22
C ASP A 255 -30.57 -30.81 43.64
N GLY A 256 -31.79 -31.37 43.82
CA GLY A 256 -32.25 -31.89 45.09
C GLY A 256 -33.18 -30.91 45.82
N ASN A 257 -33.29 -29.67 45.38
CA ASN A 257 -34.12 -28.63 45.98
C ASN A 257 -35.00 -27.90 44.93
N SER A 258 -34.43 -27.62 43.76
CA SER A 258 -35.08 -26.93 42.66
C SER A 258 -34.59 -27.41 41.31
N PHE A 259 -35.30 -27.05 40.21
CA PHE A 259 -34.78 -27.24 38.90
C PHE A 259 -33.87 -26.06 38.52
N VAL A 260 -32.63 -26.37 38.16
CA VAL A 260 -31.66 -25.42 37.63
C VAL A 260 -31.39 -25.70 36.15
N VAL A 261 -31.16 -24.67 35.38
CA VAL A 261 -30.78 -24.84 33.97
C VAL A 261 -29.27 -25.05 33.92
N LYS A 262 -28.85 -26.24 33.52
CA LYS A 262 -27.45 -26.49 33.13
C LYS A 262 -27.23 -25.81 31.78
N LYS A 263 -26.15 -25.05 31.69
CA LYS A 263 -25.75 -24.44 30.42
C LYS A 263 -25.30 -25.52 29.45
N GLU A 264 -25.41 -25.17 28.17
CA GLU A 264 -24.87 -25.97 27.09
C GLU A 264 -23.35 -26.21 27.30
N GLN A 265 -22.90 -27.35 26.84
CA GLN A 265 -21.47 -27.69 26.78
C GLN A 265 -21.11 -28.01 25.35
N TYR A 266 -20.16 -27.25 24.84
CA TYR A 266 -19.62 -27.51 23.49
C TYR A 266 -18.91 -28.86 23.51
N GLY A 267 -19.19 -29.67 22.48
CA GLY A 267 -18.44 -30.92 22.24
C GLY A 267 -17.11 -30.64 21.53
N THR A 268 -16.33 -31.69 21.37
CA THR A 268 -15.10 -31.64 20.53
C THR A 268 -15.31 -32.35 19.19
N LYS A 269 -16.55 -32.75 18.88
CA LYS A 269 -16.88 -33.44 17.65
C LYS A 269 -16.77 -32.50 16.48
N VAL A 270 -15.88 -32.83 15.54
CA VAL A 270 -15.63 -32.03 14.35
C VAL A 270 -16.68 -32.28 13.28
N ASP A 271 -17.18 -31.20 12.68
CA ASP A 271 -17.94 -31.28 11.44
C ASP A 271 -16.94 -31.28 10.26
N MET A 272 -16.72 -32.48 9.72
CA MET A 272 -15.71 -32.70 8.66
C MET A 272 -16.01 -31.95 7.37
N ASP A 273 -17.31 -31.77 7.03
CA ASP A 273 -17.69 -31.07 5.80
C ASP A 273 -17.41 -29.57 5.93
N VAL A 274 -17.74 -29.01 7.10
CA VAL A 274 -17.44 -27.59 7.39
C VAL A 274 -15.92 -27.36 7.47
N LEU A 275 -15.21 -28.20 8.21
CA LEU A 275 -13.75 -28.09 8.37
C LEU A 275 -13.06 -28.13 6.99
N LYS A 276 -13.41 -29.12 6.15
CA LYS A 276 -12.83 -29.24 4.81
C LYS A 276 -13.07 -27.98 3.98
N ALA A 277 -14.32 -27.52 3.92
CA ALA A 277 -14.68 -26.32 3.16
C ALA A 277 -13.92 -25.07 3.65
N LYS A 278 -13.75 -24.92 4.97
CA LYS A 278 -12.99 -23.81 5.55
C LYS A 278 -11.50 -23.90 5.26
N VAL A 279 -10.90 -25.08 5.40
CA VAL A 279 -9.48 -25.27 5.06
C VAL A 279 -9.22 -24.95 3.58
N GLU A 280 -10.07 -25.44 2.66
CA GLU A 280 -9.97 -25.12 1.23
C GLU A 280 -10.10 -23.62 0.96
N GLN A 281 -11.04 -22.94 1.64
CA GLN A 281 -11.24 -21.49 1.54
C GLN A 281 -9.97 -20.75 2.01
N TYR A 282 -9.44 -21.08 3.18
CA TYR A 282 -8.27 -20.41 3.77
C TYR A 282 -7.01 -20.60 2.95
N ILE A 283 -6.82 -21.79 2.36
CA ILE A 283 -5.72 -22.04 1.41
C ILE A 283 -5.89 -21.18 0.16
N SER A 284 -7.10 -21.09 -0.41
CA SER A 284 -7.37 -20.31 -1.61
C SER A 284 -7.22 -18.80 -1.41
N GLU A 285 -7.53 -18.31 -0.20
CA GLU A 285 -7.40 -16.91 0.20
C GLU A 285 -6.03 -16.56 0.76
N PHE A 286 -5.13 -17.53 0.90
CA PHE A 286 -3.80 -17.35 1.52
C PHE A 286 -3.86 -16.85 2.97
N ASN A 287 -4.91 -17.22 3.70
CA ASN A 287 -5.03 -16.89 5.11
C ASN A 287 -4.14 -17.86 5.93
N PRO A 288 -3.28 -17.36 6.84
CA PRO A 288 -2.30 -18.20 7.51
C PRO A 288 -2.84 -18.91 8.77
N THR A 289 -4.02 -18.55 9.26
CA THR A 289 -4.54 -19.08 10.53
C THR A 289 -6.04 -19.27 10.44
N LEU A 290 -6.49 -20.50 10.71
CA LEU A 290 -7.89 -20.89 10.81
C LEU A 290 -8.18 -21.27 12.26
N ASP A 291 -9.10 -20.56 12.91
CA ASP A 291 -9.62 -20.94 14.23
C ASP A 291 -10.89 -21.75 14.04
N MET A 292 -10.84 -23.02 14.45
CA MET A 292 -11.94 -23.96 14.27
C MET A 292 -13.18 -23.60 15.11
N MET A 293 -13.02 -22.85 16.22
CA MET A 293 -14.15 -22.39 17.03
C MET A 293 -14.85 -21.21 16.38
N ASP A 294 -14.08 -20.23 15.93
CA ASP A 294 -14.59 -19.01 15.28
C ASP A 294 -15.26 -19.34 13.93
N GLU A 295 -14.76 -20.35 13.23
CA GLU A 295 -15.25 -20.80 11.94
C GLU A 295 -16.31 -21.93 12.04
N GLU A 296 -16.82 -22.19 13.24
CA GLU A 296 -17.91 -23.13 13.50
C GLU A 296 -17.63 -24.56 12.98
N CYS A 297 -16.35 -25.01 13.04
CA CYS A 297 -15.94 -26.33 12.57
C CYS A 297 -16.34 -27.49 13.50
N TYR A 298 -16.96 -27.21 14.63
CA TYR A 298 -17.45 -28.23 15.57
C TYR A 298 -18.97 -28.36 15.48
N VAL A 299 -19.45 -29.60 15.71
CA VAL A 299 -20.88 -29.88 15.82
C VAL A 299 -21.46 -29.16 17.03
N MET A 300 -22.54 -28.37 16.79
CA MET A 300 -23.23 -27.63 17.84
C MET A 300 -24.52 -28.33 18.29
#